data_a2f2e3f1050b5f5542ae25a488db10f7
#
_entry.id   a2f2e3f1050b5f5542ae25a488db10f7
#
_cell.length_a   1.000
_cell.length_b   1.000
_cell.length_c   1.000
_cell.angle_alpha   90.00
_cell.angle_beta   90.00
_cell.angle_gamma   90.00
#
_symmetry.space_group_name_H-M   'P 1'
#
loop_
_entity.id
_entity.type
_entity.pdbx_description
1 polymer ?
#
loop_
_entity_poly.entity_id
_entity_poly.type
_entity_poly.pdbx_seq_one_letter_code
_entity_poly.pdbx_strand_id
1 'polypeptide(L)'
;IAGFGRCSTTVSLPVISVMKVQVCPVPTSVLSNHLGFPLCHFDDYTSHMRDYIKVWGELGLTFDGLYCGFLGNEEQIDIVREFVEMFRPPLFLLDPVMGDHGRAYSSITETHVQKMKELLPLADIITPNITESCLLTGTPWKDGEWTLQELSGLCERLADICQTASITSDEASTGTTASGSDGGAVGAVSNGSAGASIVITGIRQGDSLVNFLWDDGVYTTVATPIAGASRPGTGDIFASILAADAVRGETLLTSVQKAANFVGLCIAGSEKTGTPVQEGVVFEKYLAALL
;
A
#
# COMPACT_ATOMS: atom_id res chain seq x y z
N ILE A 1 -13.78 1.86 5.75
CA ILE A 1 -14.19 3.30 5.70
C ILE A 1 -14.23 3.83 7.13
N ALA A 2 -13.50 4.91 7.45
CA ALA A 2 -13.61 5.61 8.74
C ALA A 2 -14.47 6.87 8.58
N GLY A 3 -15.52 7.00 9.38
CA GLY A 3 -16.47 8.11 9.29
C GLY A 3 -15.90 9.44 9.78
N PHE A 4 -15.09 9.43 10.85
CA PHE A 4 -14.40 10.59 11.38
C PHE A 4 -12.89 10.34 11.49
N GLY A 5 -12.11 11.39 11.25
CA GLY A 5 -10.67 11.33 11.10
C GLY A 5 -10.25 11.08 9.64
N ARG A 6 -9.12 11.67 9.24
CA ARG A 6 -8.62 11.62 7.87
C ARG A 6 -7.71 10.41 7.69
N CYS A 7 -8.29 9.26 7.38
CA CYS A 7 -7.56 8.02 7.11
C CYS A 7 -8.36 7.09 6.19
N SER A 8 -7.73 6.06 5.68
CA SER A 8 -8.31 4.99 4.86
C SER A 8 -9.05 5.50 3.60
N THR A 9 -10.12 4.82 3.18
CA THR A 9 -10.87 5.10 1.95
C THR A 9 -11.37 6.55 1.83
N THR A 10 -11.67 7.23 2.96
CA THR A 10 -12.10 8.65 2.95
C THR A 10 -10.99 9.61 2.55
N VAL A 11 -9.73 9.18 2.64
CA VAL A 11 -8.56 9.88 2.13
C VAL A 11 -8.20 9.41 0.73
N SER A 12 -8.16 8.10 0.51
CA SER A 12 -7.76 7.53 -0.78
C SER A 12 -8.66 7.96 -1.93
N LEU A 13 -9.98 7.99 -1.70
CA LEU A 13 -10.97 8.38 -2.70
C LEU A 13 -10.70 9.79 -3.29
N PRO A 14 -10.64 10.88 -2.49
CA PRO A 14 -10.40 12.21 -3.04
C PRO A 14 -8.98 12.38 -3.59
N VAL A 15 -7.96 11.74 -2.99
CA VAL A 15 -6.57 11.84 -3.46
C VAL A 15 -6.41 11.21 -4.85
N ILE A 16 -6.87 9.98 -5.02
CA ILE A 16 -6.78 9.29 -6.30
C ILE A 16 -7.67 9.98 -7.37
N SER A 17 -8.89 10.40 -6.97
CA SER A 17 -9.83 11.04 -7.92
C SER A 17 -9.30 12.38 -8.43
N VAL A 18 -8.66 13.21 -7.60
CA VAL A 18 -8.07 14.48 -8.09
C VAL A 18 -6.92 14.22 -9.07
N MET A 19 -6.25 13.10 -8.96
CA MET A 19 -5.21 12.64 -9.90
C MET A 19 -5.79 12.01 -11.18
N LYS A 20 -7.12 12.13 -11.40
CA LYS A 20 -7.83 11.70 -12.61
C LYS A 20 -7.91 10.18 -12.79
N VAL A 21 -7.89 9.42 -11.70
CA VAL A 21 -8.10 7.98 -11.68
C VAL A 21 -9.43 7.68 -10.98
N GLN A 22 -10.28 6.84 -11.57
CA GLN A 22 -11.52 6.39 -10.96
C GLN A 22 -11.23 5.42 -9.82
N VAL A 23 -11.88 5.60 -8.67
CA VAL A 23 -11.75 4.69 -7.51
C VAL A 23 -13.02 3.87 -7.35
N CYS A 24 -12.86 2.55 -7.22
CA CYS A 24 -13.94 1.60 -6.97
C CYS A 24 -13.70 0.94 -5.59
N PRO A 25 -14.23 1.49 -4.49
CA PRO A 25 -13.89 1.01 -3.15
C PRO A 25 -14.62 -0.29 -2.80
N VAL A 26 -13.88 -1.25 -2.24
CA VAL A 26 -14.42 -2.40 -1.50
C VAL A 26 -14.14 -2.16 -0.01
N PRO A 27 -15.16 -1.87 0.81
CA PRO A 27 -14.95 -1.70 2.25
C PRO A 27 -14.53 -3.02 2.90
N THR A 28 -13.50 -2.98 3.76
CA THR A 28 -13.12 -4.08 4.64
C THR A 28 -13.83 -3.98 5.99
N SER A 29 -14.11 -2.76 6.41
CA SER A 29 -14.85 -2.41 7.62
C SER A 29 -15.46 -1.02 7.50
N VAL A 30 -16.54 -0.78 8.27
CA VAL A 30 -17.18 0.53 8.41
C VAL A 30 -17.05 0.95 9.87
N LEU A 31 -16.34 2.04 10.11
CA LEU A 31 -16.03 2.55 11.44
C LEU A 31 -16.64 3.94 11.64
N SER A 32 -17.10 4.22 12.86
CA SER A 32 -17.51 5.59 13.21
C SER A 32 -16.35 6.59 13.13
N ASN A 33 -15.14 6.12 13.46
CA ASN A 33 -13.87 6.84 13.45
C ASN A 33 -12.73 5.82 13.43
N HIS A 34 -11.49 6.22 13.18
CA HIS A 34 -10.38 5.27 13.17
C HIS A 34 -10.04 4.75 14.58
N LEU A 35 -9.38 3.59 14.64
CA LEU A 35 -9.08 2.85 15.88
C LEU A 35 -8.13 3.57 16.85
N GLY A 36 -7.52 4.68 16.49
CA GLY A 36 -6.71 5.53 17.37
C GLY A 36 -7.50 6.39 18.35
N PHE A 37 -8.84 6.43 18.25
CA PHE A 37 -9.73 7.08 19.22
C PHE A 37 -10.07 6.13 20.37
N PRO A 38 -10.36 6.67 21.58
CA PRO A 38 -10.70 5.84 22.75
C PRO A 38 -11.98 5.00 22.60
N LEU A 39 -12.90 5.47 21.76
CA LEU A 39 -14.18 4.81 21.46
C LEU A 39 -14.33 4.75 19.94
N CYS A 40 -14.74 3.61 19.44
CA CYS A 40 -15.01 3.39 18.02
C CYS A 40 -16.14 2.35 17.88
N HIS A 41 -17.13 2.67 17.05
CA HIS A 41 -18.02 1.65 16.53
C HIS A 41 -17.35 1.00 15.33
N PHE A 42 -17.24 -0.32 15.34
CA PHE A 42 -16.59 -1.12 14.30
C PHE A 42 -17.59 -2.13 13.76
N ASP A 43 -17.85 -2.06 12.47
CA ASP A 43 -18.66 -3.03 11.74
C ASP A 43 -17.76 -3.75 10.73
N ASP A 44 -17.59 -5.06 10.93
CA ASP A 44 -16.81 -5.92 10.03
C ASP A 44 -17.58 -6.16 8.74
N TYR A 45 -16.97 -5.86 7.60
CA TYR A 45 -17.63 -5.97 6.30
C TYR A 45 -17.22 -7.21 5.50
N THR A 46 -16.50 -8.16 6.11
CA THR A 46 -15.93 -9.35 5.47
C THR A 46 -16.98 -10.15 4.68
N SER A 47 -18.16 -10.41 5.28
CA SER A 47 -19.23 -11.17 4.63
C SER A 47 -19.75 -10.54 3.34
N HIS A 48 -19.61 -9.23 3.18
CA HIS A 48 -20.09 -8.48 2.02
C HIS A 48 -19.01 -8.31 0.92
N MET A 49 -17.73 -8.45 1.25
CA MET A 49 -16.65 -8.27 0.27
C MET A 49 -16.78 -9.24 -0.90
N ARG A 50 -17.08 -10.52 -0.63
CA ARG A 50 -17.28 -11.52 -1.68
C ARG A 50 -18.49 -11.21 -2.58
N ASP A 51 -19.55 -10.61 -2.04
CA ASP A 51 -20.71 -10.18 -2.83
C ASP A 51 -20.33 -9.09 -3.83
N TYR A 52 -19.47 -8.13 -3.42
CA TYR A 52 -18.91 -7.12 -4.32
C TYR A 52 -18.13 -7.77 -5.47
N ILE A 53 -17.18 -8.64 -5.14
CA ILE A 53 -16.31 -9.30 -6.11
C ILE A 53 -17.16 -10.13 -7.08
N LYS A 54 -18.12 -10.90 -6.58
CA LYS A 54 -19.04 -11.71 -7.38
C LYS A 54 -19.83 -10.85 -8.38
N VAL A 55 -20.47 -9.79 -7.91
CA VAL A 55 -21.27 -8.89 -8.76
C VAL A 55 -20.39 -8.25 -9.82
N TRP A 56 -19.20 -7.78 -9.48
CA TRP A 56 -18.28 -7.18 -10.42
C TRP A 56 -17.76 -8.18 -11.47
N GLY A 57 -17.54 -9.45 -11.07
CA GLY A 57 -17.22 -10.53 -11.99
C GLY A 57 -18.36 -10.84 -12.95
N GLU A 58 -19.61 -10.94 -12.46
CA GLU A 58 -20.81 -11.14 -13.29
C GLU A 58 -21.05 -9.99 -14.28
N LEU A 59 -20.66 -8.76 -13.91
CA LEU A 59 -20.71 -7.59 -14.79
C LEU A 59 -19.55 -7.53 -15.79
N GLY A 60 -18.55 -8.42 -15.67
CA GLY A 60 -17.37 -8.43 -16.53
C GLY A 60 -16.49 -7.19 -16.39
N LEU A 61 -16.43 -6.60 -15.17
CA LEU A 61 -15.62 -5.43 -14.94
C LEU A 61 -14.12 -5.77 -14.99
N THR A 62 -13.32 -4.78 -15.39
CA THR A 62 -11.86 -4.84 -15.41
C THR A 62 -11.29 -3.66 -14.64
N PHE A 63 -10.09 -3.81 -14.09
CA PHE A 63 -9.43 -2.79 -13.29
C PHE A 63 -8.00 -2.60 -13.76
N ASP A 64 -7.55 -1.35 -13.86
CA ASP A 64 -6.19 -1.00 -14.23
C ASP A 64 -5.20 -1.17 -13.07
N GLY A 65 -5.71 -1.26 -11.84
CA GLY A 65 -4.89 -1.51 -10.65
C GLY A 65 -5.74 -1.88 -9.43
N LEU A 66 -5.08 -2.53 -8.48
CA LEU A 66 -5.56 -2.80 -7.14
C LEU A 66 -4.67 -2.06 -6.14
N TYR A 67 -5.27 -1.31 -5.23
CA TYR A 67 -4.62 -0.80 -4.03
C TYR A 67 -5.28 -1.46 -2.82
N CYS A 68 -4.50 -2.21 -2.04
CA CYS A 68 -4.93 -2.83 -0.80
C CYS A 68 -4.23 -2.16 0.39
N GLY A 69 -5.01 -1.67 1.35
CA GLY A 69 -4.55 -1.16 2.64
C GLY A 69 -4.97 -2.09 3.79
N PHE A 70 -5.54 -1.51 4.86
CA PHE A 70 -5.92 -2.22 6.08
C PHE A 70 -6.92 -3.37 5.83
N LEU A 71 -6.55 -4.55 6.32
CA LEU A 71 -7.38 -5.76 6.40
C LEU A 71 -7.61 -6.11 7.87
N GLY A 72 -8.86 -6.31 8.27
CA GLY A 72 -9.26 -6.49 9.67
C GLY A 72 -9.08 -7.90 10.22
N ASN A 73 -9.02 -8.89 9.33
CA ASN A 73 -8.88 -10.31 9.69
C ASN A 73 -8.28 -11.13 8.54
N GLU A 74 -7.95 -12.38 8.83
CA GLU A 74 -7.28 -13.30 7.89
C GLU A 74 -8.15 -13.67 6.68
N GLU A 75 -9.48 -13.73 6.84
CA GLU A 75 -10.40 -14.04 5.74
C GLU A 75 -10.38 -12.94 4.67
N GLN A 76 -10.22 -11.68 5.07
CA GLN A 76 -10.11 -10.57 4.12
C GLN A 76 -8.85 -10.68 3.25
N ILE A 77 -7.76 -11.26 3.77
CA ILE A 77 -6.55 -11.55 2.99
C ILE A 77 -6.86 -12.59 1.90
N ASP A 78 -7.60 -13.65 2.23
CA ASP A 78 -8.03 -14.64 1.26
C ASP A 78 -8.92 -14.02 0.17
N ILE A 79 -9.82 -13.10 0.55
CA ILE A 79 -10.70 -12.39 -0.40
C ILE A 79 -9.90 -11.48 -1.34
N VAL A 80 -8.85 -10.81 -0.85
CA VAL A 80 -7.96 -10.02 -1.71
C VAL A 80 -7.25 -10.92 -2.72
N ARG A 81 -6.78 -12.10 -2.33
CA ARG A 81 -6.20 -13.07 -3.25
C ARG A 81 -7.21 -13.53 -4.29
N GLU A 82 -8.45 -13.88 -3.89
CA GLU A 82 -9.56 -14.21 -4.80
C GLU A 82 -9.80 -13.08 -5.82
N PHE A 83 -9.72 -11.80 -5.38
CA PHE A 83 -9.85 -10.64 -6.26
C PHE A 83 -8.74 -10.60 -7.32
N VAL A 84 -7.49 -10.77 -6.90
CA VAL A 84 -6.33 -10.79 -7.81
C VAL A 84 -6.45 -11.92 -8.83
N GLU A 85 -6.83 -13.11 -8.40
CA GLU A 85 -7.03 -14.29 -9.28
C GLU A 85 -8.15 -14.05 -10.30
N MET A 86 -9.25 -13.44 -9.87
CA MET A 86 -10.43 -13.21 -10.71
C MET A 86 -10.22 -12.09 -11.74
N PHE A 87 -9.73 -10.94 -11.29
CA PHE A 87 -9.65 -9.73 -12.13
C PHE A 87 -8.29 -9.51 -12.78
N ARG A 88 -7.22 -10.10 -12.24
CA ARG A 88 -5.85 -10.00 -12.73
C ARG A 88 -5.46 -8.56 -13.08
N PRO A 89 -5.60 -7.61 -12.14
CA PRO A 89 -5.24 -6.23 -12.40
C PRO A 89 -3.76 -6.16 -12.79
N PRO A 90 -3.39 -5.36 -13.81
CA PRO A 90 -2.00 -5.25 -14.27
C PRO A 90 -1.07 -4.56 -13.26
N LEU A 91 -1.64 -3.98 -12.19
CA LEU A 91 -0.93 -3.37 -11.07
C LEU A 91 -1.56 -3.79 -9.76
N PHE A 92 -0.76 -4.28 -8.81
CA PHE A 92 -1.17 -4.48 -7.43
C PHE A 92 -0.21 -3.74 -6.48
N LEU A 93 -0.70 -2.67 -5.84
CA LEU A 93 -0.02 -1.99 -4.74
C LEU A 93 -0.56 -2.50 -3.42
N LEU A 94 0.31 -3.07 -2.59
CA LEU A 94 0.00 -3.55 -1.25
C LEU A 94 0.64 -2.63 -0.20
N ASP A 95 -0.19 -1.97 0.60
CA ASP A 95 0.18 -1.29 1.83
C ASP A 95 -0.16 -2.22 3.01
N PRO A 96 0.81 -2.96 3.57
CA PRO A 96 0.54 -4.05 4.52
C PRO A 96 0.31 -3.51 5.93
N VAL A 97 -0.78 -2.76 6.11
CA VAL A 97 -1.11 -2.04 7.34
C VAL A 97 -1.31 -3.00 8.50
N MET A 98 -0.30 -3.16 9.36
CA MET A 98 -0.29 -4.09 10.50
C MET A 98 0.17 -3.48 11.81
N GLY A 99 0.88 -2.36 11.79
CA GLY A 99 1.42 -1.80 13.02
C GLY A 99 2.26 -0.55 12.81
N ASP A 100 2.65 0.09 13.92
CA ASP A 100 3.52 1.26 13.91
C ASP A 100 4.32 1.36 15.22
N HIS A 101 5.43 2.12 15.22
CA HIS A 101 6.29 2.34 16.39
C HIS A 101 6.70 1.03 17.10
N GLY A 102 7.04 -0.01 16.34
CA GLY A 102 7.49 -1.31 16.85
C GLY A 102 6.39 -2.20 17.45
N ARG A 103 5.12 -1.86 17.25
CA ARG A 103 3.98 -2.60 17.79
C ARG A 103 2.95 -2.93 16.71
N ALA A 104 2.54 -4.20 16.67
CA ALA A 104 1.39 -4.58 15.89
C ALA A 104 0.10 -3.97 16.49
N TYR A 105 -0.85 -3.64 15.63
CA TYR A 105 -2.19 -3.23 16.09
C TYR A 105 -2.89 -4.39 16.79
N SER A 106 -3.83 -4.08 17.69
CA SER A 106 -4.49 -5.08 18.54
C SER A 106 -5.28 -6.15 17.78
N SER A 107 -5.68 -5.88 16.56
CA SER A 107 -6.36 -6.84 15.67
C SER A 107 -5.41 -7.75 14.90
N ILE A 108 -4.10 -7.47 14.90
CA ILE A 108 -3.13 -8.20 14.09
C ILE A 108 -2.53 -9.34 14.90
N THR A 109 -2.82 -10.56 14.50
CA THR A 109 -2.31 -11.80 15.07
C THR A 109 -1.04 -12.25 14.34
N GLU A 110 -0.31 -13.22 14.89
CA GLU A 110 0.81 -13.86 14.18
C GLU A 110 0.31 -14.57 12.91
N THR A 111 -0.84 -15.21 12.97
CA THR A 111 -1.49 -15.82 11.79
C THR A 111 -1.79 -14.78 10.71
N HIS A 112 -2.27 -13.60 11.10
CA HIS A 112 -2.50 -12.50 10.17
C HIS A 112 -1.21 -12.09 9.45
N VAL A 113 -0.10 -11.94 10.19
CA VAL A 113 1.21 -11.61 9.61
C VAL A 113 1.67 -12.70 8.63
N GLN A 114 1.50 -13.99 8.97
CA GLN A 114 1.88 -15.07 8.05
C GLN A 114 1.02 -15.07 6.78
N LYS A 115 -0.29 -14.85 6.90
CA LYS A 115 -1.17 -14.73 5.74
C LYS A 115 -0.88 -13.48 4.90
N MET A 116 -0.53 -12.35 5.51
CA MET A 116 -0.14 -11.15 4.77
C MET A 116 1.07 -11.41 3.86
N LYS A 117 2.01 -12.27 4.27
CA LYS A 117 3.13 -12.68 3.42
C LYS A 117 2.69 -13.40 2.14
N GLU A 118 1.52 -14.04 2.13
CA GLU A 118 0.98 -14.73 0.94
C GLU A 118 0.55 -13.73 -0.15
N LEU A 119 0.29 -12.45 0.19
CA LEU A 119 -0.03 -11.40 -0.77
C LEU A 119 1.21 -10.75 -1.38
N LEU A 120 2.35 -10.78 -0.70
CA LEU A 120 3.57 -10.11 -1.16
C LEU A 120 4.01 -10.56 -2.56
N PRO A 121 4.01 -11.88 -2.88
CA PRO A 121 4.37 -12.35 -4.21
C PRO A 121 3.41 -11.96 -5.33
N LEU A 122 2.21 -11.49 -4.98
CA LEU A 122 1.21 -11.04 -5.94
C LEU A 122 1.30 -9.53 -6.21
N ALA A 123 2.03 -8.79 -5.36
CA ALA A 123 2.14 -7.34 -5.45
C ALA A 123 3.28 -6.90 -6.38
N ASP A 124 3.04 -5.83 -7.15
CA ASP A 124 4.05 -5.15 -7.94
C ASP A 124 4.79 -4.08 -7.12
N ILE A 125 4.10 -3.47 -6.16
CA ILE A 125 4.65 -2.46 -5.26
C ILE A 125 4.19 -2.76 -3.85
N ILE A 126 5.11 -2.75 -2.87
CA ILE A 126 4.78 -2.82 -1.45
C ILE A 126 5.29 -1.59 -0.71
N THR A 127 4.48 -1.08 0.25
CA THR A 127 4.77 0.18 0.97
C THR A 127 4.85 0.03 2.50
N PRO A 128 5.53 -0.99 3.05
CA PRO A 128 5.59 -1.19 4.48
C PRO A 128 6.33 -0.03 5.19
N ASN A 129 5.89 0.33 6.40
CA ASN A 129 6.74 1.07 7.32
C ASN A 129 7.80 0.14 7.97
N ILE A 130 8.69 0.70 8.79
CA ILE A 130 9.74 -0.10 9.49
C ILE A 130 9.14 -1.20 10.37
N THR A 131 8.05 -0.94 11.06
CA THR A 131 7.41 -1.92 11.95
C THR A 131 6.87 -3.09 11.14
N GLU A 132 6.18 -2.81 10.06
CA GLU A 132 5.63 -3.80 9.14
C GLU A 132 6.72 -4.59 8.45
N SER A 133 7.80 -3.91 8.02
CA SER A 133 8.99 -4.59 7.48
C SER A 133 9.59 -5.58 8.48
N CYS A 134 9.68 -5.20 9.75
CA CYS A 134 10.15 -6.08 10.82
C CYS A 134 9.21 -7.26 11.06
N LEU A 135 7.88 -7.04 11.10
CA LEU A 135 6.89 -8.09 11.27
C LEU A 135 6.93 -9.11 10.11
N LEU A 136 7.00 -8.62 8.88
CA LEU A 136 7.04 -9.46 7.69
C LEU A 136 8.32 -10.27 7.59
N THR A 137 9.47 -9.70 7.92
CA THR A 137 10.77 -10.38 7.81
C THR A 137 11.19 -11.16 9.06
N GLY A 138 10.46 -11.01 10.18
CA GLY A 138 10.88 -11.55 11.48
C GLY A 138 12.11 -10.86 12.06
N THR A 139 12.47 -9.67 11.55
CA THR A 139 13.60 -8.89 12.06
C THR A 139 13.19 -8.20 13.36
N PRO A 140 13.99 -8.26 14.42
CA PRO A 140 13.70 -7.52 15.64
C PRO A 140 13.63 -6.00 15.38
N TRP A 141 12.55 -5.39 15.81
CA TRP A 141 12.44 -3.93 15.76
C TRP A 141 13.38 -3.29 16.79
N LYS A 142 13.92 -2.13 16.47
CA LYS A 142 14.76 -1.32 17.38
C LYS A 142 14.32 0.12 17.39
N ASP A 143 14.48 0.78 18.54
CA ASP A 143 14.38 2.24 18.62
C ASP A 143 15.58 2.91 17.93
N GLY A 144 15.36 4.13 17.46
CA GLY A 144 16.41 4.97 16.89
C GLY A 144 16.60 4.82 15.39
N GLU A 145 17.76 5.26 14.92
CA GLU A 145 18.05 5.33 13.49
C GLU A 145 18.37 3.96 12.89
N TRP A 146 17.93 3.76 11.65
CA TRP A 146 18.26 2.59 10.84
C TRP A 146 19.33 2.96 9.82
N THR A 147 20.42 2.22 9.81
CA THR A 147 21.50 2.40 8.84
C THR A 147 21.07 1.94 7.44
N LEU A 148 21.74 2.44 6.40
CA LEU A 148 21.50 1.99 5.02
C LEU A 148 21.68 0.47 4.87
N GLN A 149 22.64 -0.12 5.58
CA GLN A 149 22.87 -1.57 5.56
C GLN A 149 21.72 -2.36 6.17
N GLU A 150 21.13 -1.87 7.27
CA GLU A 150 19.97 -2.50 7.90
C GLU A 150 18.73 -2.40 7.01
N LEU A 151 18.52 -1.23 6.39
CA LEU A 151 17.40 -1.02 5.45
C LEU A 151 17.54 -1.88 4.19
N SER A 152 18.74 -1.94 3.60
CA SER A 152 19.03 -2.84 2.49
C SER A 152 18.75 -4.29 2.85
N GLY A 153 19.23 -4.75 4.02
CA GLY A 153 18.96 -6.11 4.49
C GLY A 153 17.47 -6.40 4.79
N LEU A 154 16.66 -5.39 5.16
CA LEU A 154 15.20 -5.55 5.24
C LEU A 154 14.59 -5.73 3.85
N CYS A 155 14.99 -4.90 2.87
CA CYS A 155 14.50 -5.00 1.50
C CYS A 155 14.89 -6.33 0.84
N GLU A 156 16.13 -6.82 1.03
CA GLU A 156 16.55 -8.13 0.54
C GLU A 156 15.63 -9.24 1.04
N ARG A 157 15.35 -9.28 2.35
CA ARG A 157 14.43 -10.28 2.93
C ARG A 157 12.98 -10.12 2.47
N LEU A 158 12.50 -8.89 2.28
CA LEU A 158 11.17 -8.65 1.69
C LEU A 158 11.13 -9.12 0.24
N ALA A 159 12.17 -8.82 -0.55
CA ALA A 159 12.29 -9.27 -1.94
C ALA A 159 12.32 -10.81 -2.04
N ASP A 160 13.02 -11.50 -1.14
CA ASP A 160 13.01 -12.97 -1.08
C ASP A 160 11.59 -13.52 -0.84
N ILE A 161 10.80 -12.87 0.03
CA ILE A 161 9.40 -13.27 0.27
C ILE A 161 8.56 -13.03 -0.98
N CYS A 162 8.73 -11.88 -1.65
CA CYS A 162 8.00 -11.57 -2.89
C CYS A 162 8.30 -12.57 -4.03
N GLN A 163 9.49 -13.16 -4.07
CA GLN A 163 9.89 -14.11 -5.12
C GLN A 163 9.43 -15.55 -4.86
N THR A 164 9.08 -15.91 -3.62
CA THR A 164 8.88 -17.32 -3.21
C THR A 164 7.70 -18.02 -3.92
N ALA A 165 6.70 -17.29 -4.45
CA ALA A 165 5.57 -17.87 -5.16
C ALA A 165 5.83 -18.12 -6.66
N SER A 166 6.84 -17.46 -7.26
CA SER A 166 7.18 -17.66 -8.68
C SER A 166 7.72 -19.06 -8.98
N ILE A 167 8.26 -19.74 -7.98
CA ILE A 167 8.88 -21.06 -8.11
C ILE A 167 7.83 -22.18 -8.14
N THR A 168 6.65 -21.99 -7.54
CA THR A 168 5.61 -23.04 -7.47
C THR A 168 4.68 -23.07 -8.68
N SER A 169 4.67 -22.03 -9.53
CA SER A 169 3.83 -21.94 -10.72
C SER A 169 4.46 -22.55 -11.99
N ASP A 170 5.80 -22.70 -12.04
CA ASP A 170 6.50 -23.19 -13.24
C ASP A 170 6.53 -24.72 -13.37
N GLU A 171 6.23 -25.48 -12.32
CA GLU A 171 6.20 -26.95 -12.44
C GLU A 171 4.89 -27.52 -13.01
N ALA A 172 3.85 -26.71 -13.24
CA ALA A 172 2.53 -27.17 -13.70
C ALA A 172 2.24 -26.96 -15.20
N SER A 173 3.13 -26.33 -15.97
CA SER A 173 2.88 -26.04 -17.40
C SER A 173 3.92 -26.64 -18.35
N THR A 174 4.10 -27.96 -18.34
CA THR A 174 4.71 -28.67 -19.47
C THR A 174 3.62 -29.43 -20.22
N GLY A 175 3.15 -28.86 -21.30
CA GLY A 175 2.38 -29.59 -22.30
C GLY A 175 1.24 -28.81 -22.93
N THR A 176 1.46 -28.08 -23.99
CA THR A 176 0.85 -28.26 -25.31
C THR A 176 1.04 -27.03 -26.19
N THR A 177 1.75 -27.20 -27.28
CA THR A 177 1.89 -26.25 -28.38
C THR A 177 0.59 -26.15 -29.18
N ALA A 178 0.09 -24.91 -29.41
CA ALA A 178 -0.79 -24.60 -30.55
C ALA A 178 -0.54 -23.18 -31.05
N SER A 179 -0.18 -23.10 -32.31
CA SER A 179 0.05 -21.89 -33.11
C SER A 179 -1.25 -21.17 -33.47
N GLY A 180 -1.23 -19.83 -33.50
CA GLY A 180 -2.35 -19.04 -34.10
C GLY A 180 -2.15 -17.52 -33.93
N SER A 181 -2.02 -16.86 -35.02
CA SER A 181 -1.68 -15.52 -35.46
C SER A 181 -2.49 -14.31 -34.94
N ASP A 182 -1.76 -13.19 -34.87
CA ASP A 182 -2.13 -11.78 -35.16
C ASP A 182 -3.30 -11.10 -34.44
N GLY A 183 -2.94 -10.01 -33.74
CA GLY A 183 -3.84 -8.97 -33.31
C GLY A 183 -3.10 -7.93 -32.46
N GLY A 184 -2.77 -6.77 -33.05
CA GLY A 184 -1.94 -5.72 -32.44
C GLY A 184 -2.46 -5.24 -31.09
N ALA A 185 -1.66 -5.41 -30.05
CA ALA A 185 -1.85 -4.83 -28.75
C ALA A 185 -0.94 -3.60 -28.61
N VAL A 186 -1.53 -2.49 -28.25
CA VAL A 186 -0.85 -1.28 -27.77
C VAL A 186 -0.08 -1.67 -26.52
N GLY A 187 1.24 -1.47 -26.54
CA GLY A 187 2.16 -1.97 -25.54
C GLY A 187 1.86 -1.45 -24.13
N ALA A 188 1.35 -2.32 -23.28
CA ALA A 188 1.54 -2.21 -21.85
C ALA A 188 3.04 -2.45 -21.60
N VAL A 189 3.71 -1.47 -21.02
CA VAL A 189 5.08 -1.63 -20.53
C VAL A 189 4.99 -2.54 -19.30
N SER A 190 5.08 -3.84 -19.51
CA SER A 190 5.42 -4.75 -18.43
C SER A 190 6.86 -4.43 -18.06
N ASN A 191 7.06 -3.72 -16.95
CA ASN A 191 8.36 -3.68 -16.30
C ASN A 191 8.68 -5.11 -15.88
N GLY A 192 9.52 -5.76 -16.65
CA GLY A 192 10.02 -7.11 -16.35
C GLY A 192 11.01 -7.10 -15.21
N SER A 193 10.62 -6.61 -14.03
CA SER A 193 11.39 -6.84 -12.81
C SER A 193 10.95 -8.17 -12.21
N ALA A 194 11.92 -9.02 -11.88
CA ALA A 194 11.69 -10.36 -11.34
C ALA A 194 11.16 -10.35 -9.88
N GLY A 195 10.61 -9.24 -9.38
CA GLY A 195 10.07 -9.09 -8.04
C GLY A 195 9.38 -7.74 -7.81
N ALA A 196 8.69 -7.59 -6.68
CA ALA A 196 8.02 -6.36 -6.29
C ALA A 196 9.02 -5.22 -6.00
N SER A 197 8.67 -4.00 -6.41
CA SER A 197 9.35 -2.79 -5.93
C SER A 197 8.95 -2.54 -4.46
N ILE A 198 9.91 -2.18 -3.62
CA ILE A 198 9.71 -2.02 -2.17
C ILE A 198 9.97 -0.57 -1.78
N VAL A 199 9.03 0.04 -1.05
CA VAL A 199 9.19 1.37 -0.49
C VAL A 199 9.01 1.30 1.02
N ILE A 200 10.11 1.26 1.80
CA ILE A 200 10.02 1.38 3.25
C ILE A 200 9.79 2.84 3.60
N THR A 201 8.64 3.13 4.20
CA THR A 201 8.14 4.50 4.40
C THR A 201 8.44 5.07 5.79
N GLY A 202 8.51 6.39 5.89
CA GLY A 202 8.45 7.12 7.14
C GLY A 202 9.64 6.91 8.10
N ILE A 203 10.82 6.60 7.58
CA ILE A 203 12.03 6.34 8.38
C ILE A 203 12.58 7.67 8.92
N ARG A 204 12.66 7.81 10.24
CA ARG A 204 13.26 8.99 10.86
C ARG A 204 14.78 8.90 10.82
N GLN A 205 15.42 9.93 10.26
CA GLN A 205 16.87 10.12 10.27
C GLN A 205 17.18 11.59 10.61
N GLY A 206 17.62 11.84 11.83
CA GLY A 206 17.81 13.20 12.35
C GLY A 206 16.54 14.04 12.25
N ASP A 207 16.63 15.17 11.52
CA ASP A 207 15.53 16.10 11.26
C ASP A 207 14.77 15.81 9.96
N SER A 208 14.98 14.64 9.38
CA SER A 208 14.35 14.23 8.12
C SER A 208 13.52 12.96 8.27
N LEU A 209 12.46 12.85 7.45
CA LEU A 209 11.80 11.59 7.13
C LEU A 209 12.34 11.09 5.79
N VAL A 210 12.76 9.83 5.78
CA VAL A 210 13.33 9.17 4.61
C VAL A 210 12.39 8.05 4.16
N ASN A 211 12.15 7.96 2.87
CA ASN A 211 11.55 6.81 2.22
C ASN A 211 12.66 6.08 1.47
N PHE A 212 12.83 4.80 1.75
CA PHE A 212 13.86 3.95 1.17
C PHE A 212 13.23 3.07 0.09
N LEU A 213 13.63 3.32 -1.16
CA LEU A 213 13.16 2.60 -2.33
C LEU A 213 14.15 1.49 -2.67
N TRP A 214 13.63 0.33 -2.95
CA TRP A 214 14.35 -0.81 -3.50
C TRP A 214 13.64 -1.30 -4.75
N ASP A 215 14.37 -1.33 -5.86
CA ASP A 215 13.85 -1.77 -7.15
C ASP A 215 14.94 -2.54 -7.89
N ASP A 216 14.68 -3.81 -8.16
CA ASP A 216 15.62 -4.73 -8.87
C ASP A 216 17.06 -4.68 -8.32
N GLY A 217 17.22 -4.74 -7.00
CA GLY A 217 18.54 -4.72 -6.34
C GLY A 217 19.20 -3.34 -6.25
N VAL A 218 18.58 -2.30 -6.79
CA VAL A 218 19.05 -0.92 -6.69
C VAL A 218 18.23 -0.16 -5.64
N TYR A 219 18.89 0.54 -4.74
CA TYR A 219 18.19 1.37 -3.76
C TYR A 219 18.41 2.87 -4.02
N THR A 220 17.37 3.63 -3.67
CA THR A 220 17.37 5.10 -3.70
C THR A 220 16.66 5.61 -2.46
N THR A 221 17.06 6.77 -1.96
CA THR A 221 16.40 7.41 -0.82
C THR A 221 15.76 8.73 -1.22
N VAL A 222 14.55 8.97 -0.70
CA VAL A 222 13.86 10.26 -0.81
C VAL A 222 13.68 10.82 0.58
N ALA A 223 14.38 11.91 0.88
CA ALA A 223 14.34 12.56 2.18
C ALA A 223 13.55 13.88 2.12
N THR A 224 12.71 14.11 3.12
CA THR A 224 11.99 15.39 3.33
C THR A 224 12.17 15.86 4.77
N PRO A 225 12.23 17.16 5.03
CA PRO A 225 12.28 17.68 6.40
C PRO A 225 11.05 17.26 7.20
N ILE A 226 11.22 16.97 8.49
CA ILE A 226 10.11 16.72 9.42
C ILE A 226 9.27 17.99 9.54
N ALA A 227 8.02 17.94 9.10
CA ALA A 227 7.11 19.09 9.03
C ALA A 227 6.21 19.25 10.28
N GLY A 228 6.23 18.30 11.20
CA GLY A 228 5.42 18.27 12.41
C GLY A 228 5.26 16.87 13.00
N ALA A 229 4.24 16.68 13.84
CA ALA A 229 3.95 15.38 14.46
C ALA A 229 3.49 14.34 13.44
N SER A 230 3.79 13.04 13.72
CA SER A 230 3.19 11.93 12.98
C SER A 230 1.66 11.95 13.17
N ARG A 231 0.91 11.70 12.10
CA ARG A 231 -0.55 11.80 12.07
C ARG A 231 -1.16 10.60 11.33
N PRO A 232 -2.33 10.11 11.76
CA PRO A 232 -3.08 9.11 11.00
C PRO A 232 -3.35 9.56 9.56
N GLY A 233 -3.42 8.61 8.63
CA GLY A 233 -3.77 8.84 7.24
C GLY A 233 -2.64 9.31 6.33
N THR A 234 -1.45 9.57 6.86
CA THR A 234 -0.28 9.93 6.04
C THR A 234 0.17 8.78 5.14
N GLY A 235 0.12 7.53 5.63
CA GLY A 235 0.35 6.31 4.84
C GLY A 235 -0.69 6.16 3.73
N ASP A 236 -1.98 6.33 4.06
CA ASP A 236 -3.07 6.27 3.08
C ASP A 236 -2.91 7.30 1.95
N ILE A 237 -2.51 8.54 2.27
CA ILE A 237 -2.21 9.57 1.26
C ILE A 237 -1.04 9.12 0.39
N PHE A 238 0.04 8.68 1.02
CA PHE A 238 1.27 8.26 0.35
C PHE A 238 1.00 7.12 -0.64
N ALA A 239 0.41 6.02 -0.17
CA ALA A 239 0.08 4.87 -0.99
C ALA A 239 -0.95 5.20 -2.10
N SER A 240 -1.92 6.09 -1.82
CA SER A 240 -2.90 6.56 -2.81
C SER A 240 -2.25 7.30 -3.97
N ILE A 241 -1.25 8.16 -3.70
CA ILE A 241 -0.50 8.87 -4.74
C ILE A 241 0.29 7.88 -5.58
N LEU A 242 0.99 6.92 -4.94
CA LEU A 242 1.74 5.90 -5.66
C LEU A 242 0.83 5.05 -6.55
N ALA A 243 -0.32 4.61 -6.04
CA ALA A 243 -1.29 3.82 -6.80
C ALA A 243 -1.83 4.57 -8.03
N ALA A 244 -2.22 5.84 -7.85
CA ALA A 244 -2.72 6.67 -8.94
C ALA A 244 -1.64 6.95 -10.00
N ASP A 245 -0.42 7.28 -9.58
CA ASP A 245 0.69 7.54 -10.49
C ASP A 245 1.12 6.27 -11.23
N ALA A 246 1.16 5.12 -10.57
CA ALA A 246 1.51 3.85 -11.21
C ALA A 246 0.51 3.46 -12.32
N VAL A 247 -0.80 3.60 -12.07
CA VAL A 247 -1.85 3.42 -13.10
C VAL A 247 -1.66 4.41 -14.27
N ARG A 248 -1.14 5.61 -14.02
CA ARG A 248 -0.87 6.62 -15.04
C ARG A 248 0.47 6.42 -15.76
N GLY A 249 1.28 5.44 -15.35
CA GLY A 249 2.59 5.13 -15.96
C GLY A 249 3.73 6.04 -15.49
N GLU A 250 3.58 6.74 -14.37
CA GLU A 250 4.66 7.51 -13.76
C GLU A 250 5.71 6.59 -13.14
N THR A 251 6.96 7.05 -13.05
CA THR A 251 8.03 6.27 -12.40
C THR A 251 7.85 6.25 -10.88
N LEU A 252 8.22 5.13 -10.25
CA LEU A 252 8.12 4.98 -8.79
C LEU A 252 8.86 6.09 -8.04
N LEU A 253 10.07 6.46 -8.47
CA LEU A 253 10.85 7.53 -7.83
C LEU A 253 10.12 8.88 -7.88
N THR A 254 9.53 9.24 -9.02
CA THR A 254 8.73 10.47 -9.17
C THR A 254 7.52 10.44 -8.25
N SER A 255 6.84 9.31 -8.16
CA SER A 255 5.65 9.13 -7.32
C SER A 255 6.00 9.24 -5.84
N VAL A 256 7.08 8.60 -5.39
CA VAL A 256 7.56 8.69 -3.99
C VAL A 256 7.95 10.12 -3.62
N GLN A 257 8.65 10.83 -4.51
CA GLN A 257 9.02 12.24 -4.28
C GLN A 257 7.78 13.14 -4.17
N LYS A 258 6.79 12.95 -5.06
CA LYS A 258 5.51 13.66 -5.04
C LYS A 258 4.75 13.38 -3.74
N ALA A 259 4.61 12.10 -3.38
CA ALA A 259 3.91 11.67 -2.18
C ALA A 259 4.56 12.22 -0.89
N ALA A 260 5.88 12.11 -0.76
CA ALA A 260 6.62 12.62 0.38
C ALA A 260 6.47 14.14 0.53
N ASN A 261 6.57 14.89 -0.56
CA ASN A 261 6.39 16.36 -0.55
C ASN A 261 4.95 16.73 -0.20
N PHE A 262 3.97 16.04 -0.75
CA PHE A 262 2.55 16.31 -0.48
C PHE A 262 2.17 16.02 0.97
N VAL A 263 2.62 14.88 1.52
CA VAL A 263 2.41 14.55 2.94
C VAL A 263 3.06 15.60 3.84
N GLY A 264 4.30 16.02 3.55
CA GLY A 264 4.98 17.10 4.29
C GLY A 264 4.19 18.41 4.26
N LEU A 265 3.66 18.80 3.09
CA LEU A 265 2.81 19.99 2.94
C LEU A 265 1.54 19.90 3.79
N CYS A 266 0.86 18.73 3.80
CA CYS A 266 -0.35 18.50 4.60
C CYS A 266 -0.07 18.52 6.11
N ILE A 267 1.05 17.95 6.56
CA ILE A 267 1.47 17.99 7.96
C ILE A 267 1.74 19.45 8.39
N ALA A 268 2.55 20.20 7.63
CA ALA A 268 2.84 21.60 7.91
C ALA A 268 1.56 22.46 7.97
N GLY A 269 0.62 22.18 7.05
CA GLY A 269 -0.68 22.84 7.05
C GLY A 269 -1.54 22.52 8.27
N SER A 270 -1.48 21.30 8.76
CA SER A 270 -2.21 20.83 9.95
C SER A 270 -1.66 21.47 11.23
N GLU A 271 -0.32 21.58 11.35
CA GLU A 271 0.33 22.30 12.44
C GLU A 271 -0.09 23.77 12.44
N LYS A 272 -0.04 24.42 11.27
CA LYS A 272 -0.42 25.85 11.13
C LYS A 272 -1.89 26.12 11.51
N THR A 273 -2.79 25.15 11.28
CA THR A 273 -4.21 25.28 11.62
C THR A 273 -4.55 24.84 13.03
N GLY A 274 -3.59 24.28 13.79
CA GLY A 274 -3.82 23.73 15.11
C GLY A 274 -4.75 22.52 15.10
N THR A 275 -4.80 21.78 13.99
CA THR A 275 -5.66 20.58 13.87
C THR A 275 -5.18 19.51 14.86
N PRO A 276 -6.06 18.93 15.68
CA PRO A 276 -5.70 17.84 16.59
C PRO A 276 -5.03 16.69 15.85
N VAL A 277 -3.96 16.11 16.44
CA VAL A 277 -3.19 15.03 15.81
C VAL A 277 -4.07 13.84 15.42
N GLN A 278 -5.01 13.46 16.30
CA GLN A 278 -5.92 12.35 16.07
C GLN A 278 -6.89 12.55 14.88
N GLU A 279 -7.10 13.79 14.43
CA GLU A 279 -7.95 14.06 13.26
C GLU A 279 -7.24 13.83 11.92
N GLY A 280 -5.96 13.45 11.94
CA GLY A 280 -5.15 13.25 10.75
C GLY A 280 -4.62 14.56 10.16
N VAL A 281 -4.36 14.55 8.86
CA VAL A 281 -3.77 15.71 8.16
C VAL A 281 -4.81 16.45 7.32
N VAL A 282 -4.76 17.79 7.33
CA VAL A 282 -5.61 18.64 6.49
C VAL A 282 -5.09 18.59 5.06
N PHE A 283 -5.55 17.64 4.28
CA PHE A 283 -5.12 17.44 2.89
C PHE A 283 -6.06 18.13 1.88
N GLU A 284 -7.31 18.35 2.24
CA GLU A 284 -8.37 18.88 1.35
C GLU A 284 -7.98 20.22 0.73
N LYS A 285 -7.30 21.06 1.49
CA LYS A 285 -6.83 22.39 1.03
C LYS A 285 -5.70 22.32 0.02
N TYR A 286 -5.01 21.20 -0.04
CA TYR A 286 -3.79 21.02 -0.83
C TYR A 286 -3.97 20.11 -2.03
N LEU A 287 -5.15 19.51 -2.24
CA LEU A 287 -5.42 18.58 -3.33
C LEU A 287 -5.04 19.13 -4.71
N ALA A 288 -5.16 20.46 -4.92
CA ALA A 288 -4.75 21.08 -6.18
C ALA A 288 -3.24 20.93 -6.51
N ALA A 289 -2.39 20.64 -5.50
CA ALA A 289 -0.96 20.38 -5.72
C ALA A 289 -0.67 19.01 -6.34
N LEU A 290 -1.69 18.16 -6.49
CA LEU A 290 -1.61 16.85 -7.16
C LEU A 290 -2.08 16.88 -8.63
N LEU A 291 -2.59 18.03 -9.11
CA LEU A 291 -2.99 18.23 -10.51
C LEU A 291 -1.79 18.49 -11.41
#